data_88f1fb60e86af672b15a3faecd773353
#
_entry.id   88f1fb60e86af672b15a3faecd773353
#
_cell.length_a   1.000
_cell.length_b   1.000
_cell.length_c   1.000
_cell.angle_alpha   90.00
_cell.angle_beta   90.00
_cell.angle_gamma   90.00
#
_symmetry.space_group_name_H-M   'P 1'
#
loop_
_entity.id
_entity.type
_entity.pdbx_description
1 polymer ?
#
loop_
_entity_poly.entity_id
_entity_poly.type
_entity_poly.pdbx_seq_one_letter_code
_entity_poly.pdbx_strand_id
1 'polypeptide(L)'
;GNPTPVFISRAVEVDGMRIMGKDGNHISFNIRNSPISRAVAFNQAQWFDRWKEEKPRFDIAYTIDINHYMGKDTQQINIRDMKISAAIV
;
A
#
# COMPACT_ATOMS: atom_id res chain seq x y z
N GLY A 1 9.75 -0.48 24.02
CA GLY A 1 8.44 -0.84 23.54
C GLY A 1 8.50 -2.07 22.64
N ASN A 2 7.35 -2.62 22.39
CA ASN A 2 7.27 -3.77 21.49
C ASN A 2 7.48 -3.34 20.05
N PRO A 3 8.25 -4.10 19.27
CA PRO A 3 8.40 -3.76 17.86
C PRO A 3 7.06 -3.95 17.14
N THR A 4 6.80 -3.07 16.19
CA THR A 4 5.64 -3.19 15.33
C THR A 4 5.87 -4.34 14.36
N PRO A 5 4.95 -5.32 14.27
CA PRO A 5 5.15 -6.41 13.33
C PRO A 5 5.06 -5.94 11.89
N VAL A 6 5.94 -6.48 11.06
CA VAL A 6 5.94 -6.22 9.63
C VAL A 6 5.41 -7.46 8.93
N PHE A 7 4.40 -7.27 8.10
CA PHE A 7 3.79 -8.34 7.33
C PHE A 7 4.26 -8.29 5.89
N ILE A 8 4.25 -9.43 5.24
CA ILE A 8 4.60 -9.52 3.82
C ILE A 8 3.46 -10.19 3.08
N SER A 9 3.02 -9.56 2.00
CA SER A 9 2.04 -10.16 1.10
C SER A 9 2.60 -10.11 -0.31
N ARG A 10 2.46 -11.21 -1.04
CA ARG A 10 3.03 -11.34 -2.39
C ARG A 10 1.96 -11.29 -3.44
N ALA A 11 2.30 -10.69 -4.57
CA ALA A 11 1.46 -10.65 -5.78
C ALA A 11 0.07 -10.10 -5.49
N VAL A 12 -0.01 -9.00 -4.74
CA VAL A 12 -1.29 -8.37 -4.46
C VAL A 12 -1.75 -7.54 -5.65
N GLU A 13 -3.05 -7.52 -5.88
CA GLU A 13 -3.66 -6.68 -6.88
C GLU A 13 -4.00 -5.33 -6.27
N VAL A 14 -3.67 -4.27 -6.99
CA VAL A 14 -3.79 -2.90 -6.51
C VAL A 14 -4.74 -2.13 -7.41
N ASP A 15 -5.67 -1.41 -6.81
CA ASP A 15 -6.61 -0.56 -7.53
C ASP A 15 -6.55 0.87 -7.01
N GLY A 16 -6.98 1.80 -7.85
CA GLY A 16 -7.20 3.17 -7.44
C GLY A 16 -5.96 3.87 -6.92
N MET A 17 -4.80 3.55 -7.49
CA MET A 17 -3.58 4.22 -7.08
C MET A 17 -3.62 5.68 -7.49
N ARG A 18 -3.22 6.54 -6.57
CA ARG A 18 -3.14 7.97 -6.85
C ARG A 18 -1.97 8.60 -6.11
N ILE A 19 -1.46 9.66 -6.70
CA ILE A 19 -0.39 10.43 -6.11
C ILE A 19 -0.97 11.35 -5.04
N MET A 20 -0.29 11.45 -3.92
CA MET A 20 -0.70 12.31 -2.83
C MET A 20 0.51 13.01 -2.22
N GLY A 21 0.23 14.02 -1.40
CA GLY A 21 1.26 14.82 -0.77
C GLY A 21 1.58 16.08 -1.53
N LYS A 22 2.14 17.05 -0.82
CA LYS A 22 2.46 18.36 -1.39
C LYS A 22 3.42 18.27 -2.57
N ASP A 23 4.42 17.41 -2.45
CA ASP A 23 5.45 17.26 -3.46
C ASP A 23 5.17 16.15 -4.46
N GLY A 24 4.04 15.46 -4.30
CA GLY A 24 3.70 14.36 -5.19
C GLY A 24 4.61 13.16 -5.06
N ASN A 25 5.14 12.93 -3.87
CA ASN A 25 6.10 11.85 -3.63
C ASN A 25 5.48 10.59 -3.06
N HIS A 26 4.22 10.67 -2.66
CA HIS A 26 3.54 9.57 -1.96
C HIS A 26 2.41 9.04 -2.82
N ILE A 27 2.03 7.79 -2.58
CA ILE A 27 0.88 7.19 -3.26
C ILE A 27 -0.05 6.55 -2.24
N SER A 28 -1.32 6.49 -2.61
CA SER A 28 -2.29 5.67 -1.89
C SER A 28 -2.99 4.77 -2.89
N PHE A 29 -3.45 3.63 -2.41
CA PHE A 29 -4.13 2.67 -3.27
C PHE A 29 -4.98 1.73 -2.42
N ASN A 30 -5.79 0.95 -3.11
CA ASN A 30 -6.58 -0.11 -2.48
C ASN A 30 -6.01 -1.46 -2.86
N ILE A 31 -6.01 -2.37 -1.90
CA ILE A 31 -5.58 -3.76 -2.13
C ILE A 31 -6.84 -4.60 -2.29
N ARG A 32 -6.94 -5.32 -3.41
CA ARG A 32 -8.11 -6.15 -3.70
C ARG A 32 -8.11 -7.39 -2.81
N ASN A 33 -9.31 -7.80 -2.44
CA ASN A 33 -9.52 -9.03 -1.67
C ASN A 33 -8.83 -9.02 -0.30
N SER A 34 -8.68 -7.83 0.28
CA SER A 34 -8.08 -7.67 1.59
C SER A 34 -9.11 -7.10 2.56
N PRO A 35 -9.14 -7.60 3.81
CA PRO A 35 -10.02 -7.00 4.84
C PRO A 35 -9.65 -5.56 5.13
N ILE A 36 -8.38 -5.20 4.98
CA ILE A 36 -7.92 -3.83 5.11
C ILE A 36 -7.48 -3.40 3.72
N SER A 37 -8.32 -2.62 3.06
CA SER A 37 -8.09 -2.29 1.66
C SER A 37 -7.21 -1.07 1.45
N ARG A 38 -7.28 -0.09 2.36
CA ARG A 38 -6.56 1.17 2.15
C ARG A 38 -5.10 1.05 2.50
N ALA A 39 -4.25 1.45 1.57
CA ALA A 39 -2.81 1.44 1.76
C ALA A 39 -2.20 2.79 1.38
N VAL A 40 -1.18 3.19 2.12
CA VAL A 40 -0.42 4.42 1.86
C VAL A 40 1.05 4.04 1.78
N ALA A 41 1.74 4.57 0.77
CA ALA A 41 3.17 4.30 0.58
C ALA A 41 3.89 5.63 0.44
N PHE A 42 4.71 5.97 1.43
CA PHE A 42 5.46 7.22 1.42
C PHE A 42 6.72 7.08 0.59
N ASN A 43 7.00 8.11 -0.21
CA ASN A 43 8.18 8.17 -1.08
C ASN A 43 8.21 7.04 -2.12
N GLN A 44 7.05 6.58 -2.56
CA GLN A 44 6.94 5.47 -3.52
C GLN A 44 6.20 5.88 -4.80
N ALA A 45 6.16 7.17 -5.09
CA ALA A 45 5.40 7.67 -6.23
C ALA A 45 5.93 7.15 -7.57
N GLN A 46 7.17 6.65 -7.59
CA GLN A 46 7.76 6.09 -8.82
C GLN A 46 6.95 4.93 -9.39
N TRP A 47 6.13 4.27 -8.57
CA TRP A 47 5.33 3.14 -9.03
C TRP A 47 4.07 3.55 -9.78
N PHE A 48 3.68 4.82 -9.71
CA PHE A 48 2.41 5.28 -10.27
C PHE A 48 2.34 5.06 -11.78
N ASP A 49 3.35 5.47 -12.51
CA ASP A 49 3.36 5.34 -13.97
C ASP A 49 3.35 3.87 -14.40
N ARG A 50 4.14 3.04 -13.74
CA ARG A 50 4.17 1.60 -14.03
C ARG A 50 2.82 0.96 -13.76
N TRP A 51 2.20 1.30 -12.64
CA TRP A 51 0.88 0.78 -12.32
C TRP A 51 -0.15 1.22 -13.34
N LYS A 52 -0.10 2.48 -13.74
CA LYS A 52 -1.06 3.04 -14.68
C LYS A 52 -0.99 2.34 -16.03
N GLU A 53 0.21 2.03 -16.50
CA GLU A 53 0.42 1.42 -17.80
C GLU A 53 0.24 -0.09 -17.81
N GLU A 54 0.79 -0.78 -16.83
CA GLU A 54 0.92 -2.23 -16.87
C GLU A 54 0.01 -2.95 -15.88
N LYS A 55 -0.50 -2.24 -14.87
CA LYS A 55 -1.31 -2.84 -13.81
C LYS A 55 -0.65 -4.07 -13.18
N PRO A 56 0.63 -3.98 -12.79
CA PRO A 56 1.32 -5.15 -12.27
C PRO A 56 0.82 -5.51 -10.88
N ARG A 57 1.10 -6.74 -10.46
CA ARG A 57 0.94 -7.12 -9.06
C ARG A 57 2.18 -6.72 -8.30
N PHE A 58 2.02 -6.45 -7.02
CA PHE A 58 3.12 -6.00 -6.17
C PHE A 58 3.35 -6.96 -5.02
N ASP A 59 4.61 -7.10 -4.63
CA ASP A 59 4.98 -7.66 -3.34
C ASP A 59 5.14 -6.49 -2.39
N ILE A 60 4.53 -6.59 -1.22
CA ILE A 60 4.54 -5.50 -0.25
C ILE A 60 4.98 -5.97 1.13
N ALA A 61 5.75 -5.12 1.80
CA ALA A 61 6.06 -5.26 3.21
C ALA A 61 5.40 -4.08 3.92
N TYR A 62 4.63 -4.36 4.97
CA TYR A 62 3.77 -3.34 5.54
C TYR A 62 3.53 -3.53 7.03
N THR A 63 3.10 -2.45 7.66
CA THR A 63 2.55 -2.47 9.02
C THR A 63 1.10 -2.08 8.95
N ILE A 64 0.35 -2.41 10.00
CA ILE A 64 -1.07 -2.06 10.09
C ILE A 64 -1.21 -1.04 11.21
N ASP A 65 -1.77 0.12 10.86
CA ASP A 65 -2.06 1.17 11.82
C ASP A 65 -3.56 1.25 12.08
N ILE A 66 -3.90 1.58 13.31
CA ILE A 66 -5.28 1.81 13.69
C ILE A 66 -5.44 3.31 13.95
N ASN A 67 -6.35 3.94 13.22
CA ASN A 67 -6.64 5.35 13.38
C ASN A 67 -7.96 5.50 14.13
N HIS A 68 -7.94 6.32 15.18
CA HIS A 68 -9.13 6.64 15.96
C HIS A 68 -9.59 8.03 15.55
N TYR A 69 -10.78 8.10 14.97
CA TYR A 69 -11.31 9.38 14.54
C TYR A 69 -12.81 9.43 14.73
N MET A 70 -13.27 10.42 15.48
CA MET A 70 -14.69 10.66 15.74
C MET A 70 -15.43 9.41 16.23
N GLY A 71 -14.81 8.70 17.17
CA GLY A 71 -15.40 7.50 17.74
C GLY A 71 -15.35 6.26 16.88
N LYS A 72 -14.69 6.33 15.75
CA LYS A 72 -14.54 5.18 14.86
C LYS A 72 -13.09 4.77 14.74
N ASP A 73 -12.87 3.46 14.71
CA ASP A 73 -11.56 2.90 14.48
C ASP A 73 -11.47 2.46 13.03
N THR A 74 -10.47 2.96 12.33
CA THR A 74 -10.20 2.53 10.97
C THR A 74 -8.80 1.96 10.90
N GLN A 75 -8.62 0.94 10.06
CA GLN A 75 -7.32 0.33 9.86
C GLN A 75 -6.75 0.77 8.54
N GLN A 76 -5.43 0.96 8.52
CA GLN A 76 -4.73 1.39 7.33
C GLN A 76 -3.43 0.61 7.21
N ILE A 77 -3.14 0.19 5.99
CA ILE A 77 -1.88 -0.47 5.69
C ILE A 77 -0.85 0.60 5.36
N ASN A 78 0.26 0.60 6.08
CA ASN A 78 1.39 1.48 5.80
C ASN A 78 2.49 0.67 5.13
N ILE A 79 2.74 0.99 3.88
CA ILE A 79 3.73 0.28 3.09
C ILE A 79 5.13 0.69 3.54
N ARG A 80 5.93 -0.30 3.91
CA ARG A 80 7.34 -0.10 4.26
C ARG A 80 8.22 -0.23 3.03
N ASP A 81 7.86 -1.19 2.16
CA ASP A 81 8.59 -1.42 0.93
C ASP A 81 7.65 -2.09 -0.05
N MET A 82 7.88 -1.88 -1.33
CA MET A 82 7.09 -2.53 -2.37
C MET A 82 7.91 -2.67 -3.65
N LYS A 83 7.60 -3.70 -4.39
CA LYS A 83 8.21 -3.95 -5.68
C LYS A 83 7.22 -4.70 -6.56
N ILE A 84 7.43 -4.64 -7.86
CA ILE A 84 6.63 -5.42 -8.79
C ILE A 84 6.91 -6.89 -8.53
N SER A 85 5.84 -7.67 -8.43
CA SER A 85 5.98 -9.11 -8.16
C SER A 85 6.63 -9.81 -9.33
N ALA A 86 7.59 -10.67 -9.04
CA ALA A 86 8.19 -11.54 -10.03
C ALA A 86 7.42 -12.85 -10.19
N ALA A 87 6.33 -13.03 -9.44
CA ALA A 87 5.54 -14.23 -9.53
C ALA A 87 4.90 -14.35 -10.91
N ILE A 88 5.09 -15.48 -11.53
CA ILE A 88 4.44 -15.79 -12.80
C ILE A 88 3.08 -16.38 -12.49
N VAL A 89 2.07 -15.82 -13.09
CA VAL A 89 0.69 -16.25 -12.88
C VAL A 89 0.25 -17.13 -14.03
#